data_9eac1e55b7e8a910450315f846fa7b57
#
_entry.id   9eac1e55b7e8a910450315f846fa7b57
#
_cell.length_a   1.000
_cell.length_b   1.000
_cell.length_c   1.000
_cell.angle_alpha   90.00
_cell.angle_beta   90.00
_cell.angle_gamma   90.00
#
_symmetry.space_group_name_H-M   'P 1'
#
loop_
_entity.id
_entity.type
_entity.pdbx_description
1 polymer ?
#
loop_
_entity_poly.entity_id
_entity_poly.type
_entity_poly.pdbx_seq_one_letter_code
_entity_poly.pdbx_strand_id
1 'polypeptide(L)'
;CICVSGFWTPTVHLASQSGNKLKFNNQIDAFIPDKSKQKETSIGASKGTFTLKETLAEGFKTGFDLSKNITNNNNSTSIPNSNETKKSLHDKFWCSPLPKGKNYKRFVDFQNDVAVSDIEVALREGYRSIEHVKRYTTLGMATDQGRTSNLNGLQLVANVEKKIVPQ
;
A
#
# COMPACT_ATOMS: atom_id res chain seq x y z
N CYS A 1 10.73 0.26 -26.25
CA CYS A 1 10.49 -0.43 -24.98
C CYS A 1 9.97 0.58 -23.95
N ILE A 2 8.92 0.24 -23.22
CA ILE A 2 8.39 1.07 -22.12
C ILE A 2 8.65 0.30 -20.83
N CYS A 3 9.38 0.92 -19.89
CA CYS A 3 9.59 0.40 -18.57
C CYS A 3 8.68 1.16 -17.59
N VAL A 4 7.86 0.44 -16.86
CA VAL A 4 6.95 1.03 -15.86
C VAL A 4 7.36 0.50 -14.48
N SER A 5 7.60 1.42 -13.55
CA SER A 5 7.74 1.11 -12.14
C SER A 5 6.42 1.41 -11.43
N GLY A 6 5.98 0.50 -10.58
CA GLY A 6 4.78 0.70 -9.78
C GLY A 6 4.91 1.84 -8.77
N PHE A 7 3.88 2.06 -7.99
CA PHE A 7 3.86 3.09 -6.96
C PHE A 7 4.31 2.53 -5.60
N TRP A 8 4.54 3.44 -4.67
CA TRP A 8 4.91 3.10 -3.30
C TRP A 8 3.66 2.82 -2.46
N THR A 9 3.73 1.79 -1.64
CA THR A 9 2.69 1.48 -0.65
C THR A 9 3.28 1.59 0.77
N PRO A 10 2.49 2.05 1.76
CA PRO A 10 2.94 2.10 3.13
C PRO A 10 3.29 0.71 3.68
N THR A 11 4.37 0.62 4.45
CA THR A 11 4.74 -0.61 5.17
C THR A 11 4.00 -0.66 6.51
N VAL A 12 2.82 -1.26 6.52
CA VAL A 12 1.91 -1.26 7.67
C VAL A 12 2.06 -2.45 8.61
N HIS A 13 3.03 -3.33 8.37
CA HIS A 13 3.16 -4.61 9.08
C HIS A 13 3.37 -4.43 10.58
N LEU A 14 4.25 -3.51 10.99
CA LEU A 14 4.53 -3.26 12.42
C LEU A 14 3.29 -2.72 13.14
N ALA A 15 2.58 -1.78 12.51
CA ALA A 15 1.33 -1.24 13.06
C ALA A 15 0.27 -2.35 13.18
N SER A 16 0.16 -3.22 12.19
CA SER A 16 -0.74 -4.38 12.25
C SER A 16 -0.35 -5.37 13.34
N GLN A 17 0.96 -5.65 13.52
CA GLN A 17 1.47 -6.54 14.56
C GLN A 17 1.18 -6.02 15.98
N SER A 18 1.22 -4.71 16.19
CA SER A 18 0.85 -4.10 17.47
C SER A 18 -0.66 -4.07 17.74
N GLY A 19 -1.44 -4.66 16.84
CA GLY A 19 -2.89 -4.82 16.97
C GLY A 19 -3.70 -3.62 16.46
N ASN A 20 -3.10 -2.72 15.71
CA ASN A 20 -3.81 -1.61 15.09
C ASN A 20 -4.67 -2.10 13.93
N LYS A 21 -5.82 -1.46 13.76
CA LYS A 21 -6.62 -1.62 12.55
C LYS A 21 -5.99 -0.79 11.43
N LEU A 22 -6.11 -1.30 10.22
CA LEU A 22 -5.73 -0.58 9.01
C LEU A 22 -6.98 0.05 8.40
N LYS A 23 -6.81 1.22 7.78
CA LYS A 23 -7.86 1.84 6.96
C LYS A 23 -7.35 2.09 5.55
N PHE A 24 -8.24 1.99 4.58
CA PHE A 24 -7.91 2.29 3.20
C PHE A 24 -7.95 3.80 2.96
N ASN A 25 -6.92 4.34 2.33
CA ASN A 25 -6.85 5.75 1.95
C ASN A 25 -7.01 5.87 0.43
N ASN A 26 -8.14 6.43 -0.01
CA ASN A 26 -8.49 6.60 -1.43
C ASN A 26 -7.60 7.62 -2.17
N GLN A 27 -6.84 8.46 -1.47
CA GLN A 27 -5.95 9.44 -2.11
C GLN A 27 -4.67 8.79 -2.63
N ILE A 28 -4.18 7.78 -1.90
CA ILE A 28 -2.96 7.05 -2.23
C ILE A 28 -3.25 5.59 -2.62
N ASP A 29 -4.53 5.20 -2.67
CA ASP A 29 -5.01 3.85 -2.99
C ASP A 29 -4.28 2.73 -2.23
N ALA A 30 -4.04 2.94 -0.94
CA ALA A 30 -3.30 2.01 -0.10
C ALA A 30 -3.84 1.96 1.33
N PHE A 31 -3.52 0.88 2.04
CA PHE A 31 -3.81 0.78 3.46
C PHE A 31 -2.81 1.59 4.28
N ILE A 32 -3.31 2.31 5.27
CA ILE A 32 -2.53 3.07 6.24
C ILE A 32 -2.92 2.67 7.66
N PRO A 33 -2.03 2.85 8.65
CA PRO A 33 -2.38 2.66 10.05
C PRO A 33 -3.51 3.59 10.47
N ASP A 34 -4.47 3.07 11.23
CA ASP A 34 -5.52 3.85 11.89
C ASP A 34 -5.10 4.16 13.34
N LYS A 35 -6.02 4.18 14.28
CA LYS A 35 -5.74 4.46 15.68
C LYS A 35 -4.82 3.41 16.30
N SER A 36 -3.75 3.87 16.90
CA SER A 36 -2.83 3.01 17.64
C SER A 36 -3.49 2.44 18.90
N LYS A 37 -3.28 1.14 19.16
CA LYS A 37 -3.67 0.49 20.42
C LYS A 37 -2.59 0.59 21.50
N GLN A 38 -1.36 0.74 21.09
CA GLN A 38 -0.20 0.84 21.97
C GLN A 38 0.34 2.27 21.97
N LYS A 39 1.30 2.54 22.84
CA LYS A 39 2.01 3.83 22.86
C LYS A 39 3.04 3.92 21.73
N GLU A 40 2.53 3.92 20.52
CA GLU A 40 3.31 4.01 19.29
C GLU A 40 2.70 5.04 18.33
N THR A 41 3.51 5.58 17.44
CA THR A 41 3.06 6.52 16.40
C THR A 41 3.74 6.16 15.09
N SER A 42 2.95 5.86 14.07
CA SER A 42 3.45 5.66 12.71
C SER A 42 3.60 7.01 12.00
N ILE A 43 4.74 7.24 11.36
CA ILE A 43 5.06 8.50 10.65
C ILE A 43 5.73 8.20 9.30
N GLY A 44 5.77 9.21 8.42
CA GLY A 44 6.43 9.14 7.13
C GLY A 44 5.78 8.12 6.19
N ALA A 45 6.59 7.42 5.41
CA ALA A 45 6.12 6.50 4.38
C ALA A 45 5.25 5.35 4.93
N SER A 46 5.45 4.90 6.17
CA SER A 46 4.62 3.88 6.80
C SER A 46 3.19 4.35 7.10
N LYS A 47 2.97 5.66 7.15
CA LYS A 47 1.65 6.31 7.31
C LYS A 47 1.08 6.81 5.97
N GLY A 48 1.86 6.76 4.89
CA GLY A 48 1.47 7.24 3.57
C GLY A 48 1.94 8.66 3.24
N THR A 49 2.88 9.21 3.99
CA THR A 49 3.55 10.48 3.70
C THR A 49 4.82 10.20 2.91
N PHE A 50 4.81 10.50 1.59
CA PHE A 50 5.89 10.10 0.68
C PHE A 50 6.84 11.23 0.28
N THR A 51 6.51 12.49 0.56
CA THR A 51 7.42 13.61 0.26
C THR A 51 8.46 13.77 1.37
N LEU A 52 9.71 14.06 0.99
CA LEU A 52 10.79 14.26 1.96
C LEU A 52 10.49 15.40 2.92
N LYS A 53 9.95 16.51 2.40
CA LYS A 53 9.60 17.70 3.19
C LYS A 53 8.58 17.36 4.29
N GLU A 54 7.49 16.70 3.92
CA GLU A 54 6.42 16.33 4.88
C GLU A 54 6.92 15.29 5.88
N THR A 55 7.71 14.30 5.43
CA THR A 55 8.28 13.27 6.30
C THR A 55 9.23 13.86 7.33
N LEU A 56 10.10 14.81 6.93
CA LEU A 56 10.99 15.51 7.87
C LEU A 56 10.19 16.32 8.89
N ALA A 57 9.15 17.04 8.45
CA ALA A 57 8.30 17.82 9.34
C ALA A 57 7.53 16.93 10.33
N GLU A 58 6.97 15.80 9.87
CA GLU A 58 6.32 14.81 10.74
C GLU A 58 7.28 14.21 11.77
N GLY A 59 8.46 13.79 11.32
CA GLY A 59 9.49 13.20 12.19
C GLY A 59 9.93 14.17 13.27
N PHE A 60 10.23 15.42 12.87
CA PHE A 60 10.62 16.46 13.79
C PHE A 60 9.52 16.77 14.82
N LYS A 61 8.28 17.00 14.36
CA LYS A 61 7.15 17.32 15.23
C LYS A 61 6.89 16.20 16.24
N THR A 62 6.83 14.95 15.76
CA THR A 62 6.55 13.78 16.61
C THR A 62 7.68 13.57 17.63
N GLY A 63 8.95 13.68 17.19
CA GLY A 63 10.10 13.57 18.10
C GLY A 63 10.12 14.68 19.16
N PHE A 64 9.77 15.91 18.76
CA PHE A 64 9.68 17.04 19.68
C PHE A 64 8.56 16.85 20.72
N ASP A 65 7.37 16.42 20.29
CA ASP A 65 6.23 16.18 21.18
C ASP A 65 6.53 15.04 22.17
N LEU A 66 7.20 13.99 21.70
CA LEU A 66 7.66 12.90 22.60
C LEU A 66 8.72 13.35 23.58
N SER A 67 9.69 14.18 23.15
CA SER A 67 10.75 14.69 24.03
C SER A 67 10.22 15.57 25.15
N LYS A 68 9.21 16.39 24.87
CA LYS A 68 8.52 17.19 25.91
C LYS A 68 7.93 16.34 27.02
N ASN A 69 7.37 15.19 26.67
CA ASN A 69 6.78 14.27 27.64
C ASN A 69 7.83 13.57 28.52
N ILE A 70 9.10 13.53 28.10
CA ILE A 70 10.17 12.84 28.80
C ILE A 70 11.07 13.80 29.58
N THR A 71 11.42 14.94 28.98
CA THR A 71 12.51 15.80 29.51
C THR A 71 12.07 17.16 30.03
N ASN A 72 10.81 17.55 29.91
CA ASN A 72 10.29 18.92 30.20
C ASN A 72 11.09 20.04 29.50
N ASN A 73 11.87 19.73 28.49
CA ASN A 73 12.75 20.67 27.80
C ASN A 73 12.03 21.32 26.64
N ASN A 74 11.87 22.64 26.67
CA ASN A 74 11.12 23.44 25.70
C ASN A 74 12.03 24.09 24.63
N ASN A 75 13.26 23.59 24.43
CA ASN A 75 14.16 24.16 23.44
C ASN A 75 13.57 23.99 22.03
N SER A 76 13.13 25.08 21.42
CA SER A 76 12.61 25.08 20.06
C SER A 76 13.78 25.01 19.06
N THR A 77 13.89 23.91 18.38
CA THR A 77 14.74 23.76 17.21
C THR A 77 13.91 24.00 15.94
N SER A 78 14.53 24.50 14.89
CA SER A 78 13.84 24.73 13.61
C SER A 78 13.55 23.43 12.88
N ILE A 79 12.38 23.33 12.26
CA ILE A 79 12.02 22.18 11.41
C ILE A 79 12.99 22.12 10.23
N PRO A 80 13.62 20.95 9.95
CA PRO A 80 14.47 20.80 8.78
C PRO A 80 13.70 21.13 7.49
N ASN A 81 14.26 21.95 6.65
CA ASN A 81 13.65 22.33 5.38
C ASN A 81 14.23 21.51 4.23
N SER A 82 13.40 21.12 3.28
CA SER A 82 13.82 20.54 2.01
C SER A 82 13.19 21.31 0.86
N ASN A 83 13.93 21.45 -0.24
CA ASN A 83 13.46 22.15 -1.44
C ASN A 83 12.54 21.30 -2.32
N GLU A 84 12.07 20.16 -1.84
CA GLU A 84 11.18 19.28 -2.57
C GLU A 84 9.78 19.91 -2.68
N THR A 85 9.37 20.22 -3.91
CA THR A 85 8.12 20.95 -4.19
C THR A 85 7.07 20.10 -4.91
N LYS A 86 7.40 18.90 -5.38
CA LYS A 86 6.48 18.09 -6.18
C LYS A 86 5.88 16.95 -5.37
N LYS A 87 4.55 16.96 -5.21
CA LYS A 87 3.80 15.73 -4.94
C LYS A 87 3.89 14.85 -6.19
N SER A 88 4.41 13.65 -6.04
CA SER A 88 4.25 12.60 -7.03
C SER A 88 2.75 12.28 -7.12
N LEU A 89 2.13 12.63 -8.24
CA LEU A 89 0.79 12.16 -8.55
C LEU A 89 0.91 10.70 -8.93
N HIS A 90 0.26 9.84 -8.17
CA HIS A 90 0.15 8.41 -8.48
C HIS A 90 -1.05 8.22 -9.40
N ASP A 91 -0.80 7.92 -10.66
CA ASP A 91 -1.86 7.47 -11.55
C ASP A 91 -2.25 6.03 -11.19
N LYS A 92 -3.55 5.78 -11.16
CA LYS A 92 -4.10 4.45 -10.86
C LYS A 92 -3.82 3.50 -12.02
N PHE A 93 -2.81 2.67 -11.88
CA PHE A 93 -2.39 1.72 -12.91
C PHE A 93 -2.25 0.30 -12.34
N TRP A 94 -3.37 -0.38 -12.23
CA TRP A 94 -3.44 -1.72 -11.62
C TRP A 94 -3.17 -2.87 -12.58
N CYS A 95 -3.34 -2.63 -13.87
CA CYS A 95 -3.18 -3.65 -14.89
C CYS A 95 -2.79 -3.03 -16.23
N SER A 96 -1.78 -3.59 -16.88
CA SER A 96 -1.38 -3.15 -18.22
C SER A 96 -2.49 -3.43 -19.24
N PRO A 97 -2.84 -2.48 -20.12
CA PRO A 97 -3.78 -2.74 -21.18
C PRO A 97 -3.21 -3.76 -22.16
N LEU A 98 -4.07 -4.60 -22.71
CA LEU A 98 -3.69 -5.53 -23.78
C LEU A 98 -3.74 -4.82 -25.13
N PRO A 99 -2.70 -4.95 -25.97
CA PRO A 99 -2.79 -4.52 -27.35
C PRO A 99 -3.88 -5.27 -28.09
N LYS A 100 -4.57 -4.60 -29.01
CA LYS A 100 -5.64 -5.21 -29.82
C LYS A 100 -5.13 -6.48 -30.53
N GLY A 101 -5.87 -7.58 -30.41
CA GLY A 101 -5.58 -8.84 -31.08
C GLY A 101 -4.41 -9.65 -30.49
N LYS A 102 -3.88 -9.27 -29.32
CA LYS A 102 -2.81 -10.00 -28.64
C LYS A 102 -3.22 -10.39 -27.23
N ASN A 103 -2.93 -11.62 -26.86
CA ASN A 103 -3.20 -12.18 -25.55
C ASN A 103 -1.87 -12.51 -24.84
N TYR A 104 -1.35 -11.57 -24.06
CA TYR A 104 -0.16 -11.78 -23.24
C TYR A 104 -0.54 -12.05 -21.80
N LYS A 105 0.22 -12.91 -21.14
CA LYS A 105 0.11 -13.05 -19.69
C LYS A 105 0.50 -11.72 -19.00
N ARG A 106 -0.34 -11.27 -18.09
CA ARG A 106 -0.12 -10.10 -17.23
C ARG A 106 0.01 -10.61 -15.82
N PHE A 107 1.24 -10.73 -15.34
CA PHE A 107 1.51 -11.28 -14.03
C PHE A 107 1.15 -10.28 -12.92
N VAL A 108 0.51 -10.78 -11.88
CA VAL A 108 0.17 -10.08 -10.64
C VAL A 108 1.12 -10.50 -9.51
N ASP A 109 1.44 -11.79 -9.46
CA ASP A 109 2.41 -12.37 -8.54
C ASP A 109 3.49 -13.11 -9.34
N PHE A 110 4.71 -12.58 -9.30
CA PHE A 110 5.84 -13.15 -10.02
C PHE A 110 6.44 -14.37 -9.33
N GLN A 111 6.23 -14.57 -8.04
CA GLN A 111 6.81 -15.70 -7.30
C GLN A 111 6.01 -16.99 -7.53
N ASN A 112 4.70 -16.87 -7.67
CA ASN A 112 3.79 -18.00 -7.94
C ASN A 112 3.21 -17.97 -9.34
N ASP A 113 3.74 -17.14 -10.25
CA ASP A 113 3.29 -17.00 -11.65
C ASP A 113 1.79 -16.73 -11.81
N VAL A 114 1.16 -16.07 -10.82
CA VAL A 114 -0.27 -15.74 -10.89
C VAL A 114 -0.49 -14.59 -11.85
N ALA A 115 -1.28 -14.83 -12.88
CA ALA A 115 -1.66 -13.84 -13.87
C ALA A 115 -3.07 -13.28 -13.62
N VAL A 116 -3.41 -12.18 -14.28
CA VAL A 116 -4.76 -11.61 -14.27
C VAL A 116 -5.81 -12.62 -14.71
N SER A 117 -5.50 -13.44 -15.73
CA SER A 117 -6.37 -14.52 -16.21
C SER A 117 -6.73 -15.54 -15.13
N ASP A 118 -5.81 -15.83 -14.21
CA ASP A 118 -6.06 -16.80 -13.14
C ASP A 118 -7.04 -16.25 -12.11
N ILE A 119 -6.95 -14.95 -11.83
CA ILE A 119 -7.92 -14.22 -10.99
C ILE A 119 -9.29 -14.22 -11.68
N GLU A 120 -9.35 -13.94 -12.98
CA GLU A 120 -10.59 -13.96 -13.77
C GLU A 120 -11.23 -15.35 -13.78
N VAL A 121 -10.42 -16.42 -13.88
CA VAL A 121 -10.89 -17.81 -13.76
C VAL A 121 -11.47 -18.07 -12.37
N ALA A 122 -10.75 -17.72 -11.30
CA ALA A 122 -11.22 -17.89 -9.93
C ALA A 122 -12.57 -17.22 -9.70
N LEU A 123 -12.74 -15.99 -10.18
CA LEU A 123 -14.01 -15.25 -10.06
C LEU A 123 -15.14 -15.89 -10.87
N ARG A 124 -14.86 -16.43 -12.06
CA ARG A 124 -15.82 -17.16 -12.89
C ARG A 124 -16.25 -18.48 -12.24
N GLU A 125 -15.33 -19.15 -11.54
CA GLU A 125 -15.64 -20.36 -10.74
C GLU A 125 -16.42 -20.05 -9.44
N GLY A 126 -16.68 -18.76 -9.16
CA GLY A 126 -17.53 -18.34 -8.03
C GLY A 126 -16.76 -17.92 -6.77
N TYR A 127 -15.45 -17.89 -6.78
CA TYR A 127 -14.64 -17.40 -5.66
C TYR A 127 -14.63 -15.88 -5.60
N ARG A 128 -15.57 -15.27 -4.88
CA ARG A 128 -15.74 -13.81 -4.84
C ARG A 128 -14.97 -13.11 -3.71
N SER A 129 -14.63 -13.84 -2.65
CA SER A 129 -13.80 -13.30 -1.58
C SER A 129 -12.33 -13.34 -2.00
N ILE A 130 -11.59 -12.24 -1.76
CA ILE A 130 -10.15 -12.17 -2.03
C ILE A 130 -9.38 -13.30 -1.33
N GLU A 131 -9.80 -13.72 -0.13
CA GLU A 131 -9.19 -14.82 0.60
C GLU A 131 -9.38 -16.17 -0.09
N HIS A 132 -10.49 -16.39 -0.75
CA HIS A 132 -10.73 -17.59 -1.55
C HIS A 132 -9.96 -17.53 -2.88
N VAL A 133 -9.95 -16.36 -3.54
CA VAL A 133 -9.14 -16.14 -4.75
C VAL A 133 -7.67 -16.39 -4.47
N LYS A 134 -7.14 -15.90 -3.34
CA LYS A 134 -5.76 -16.17 -2.91
C LYS A 134 -5.46 -17.66 -2.80
N ARG A 135 -6.33 -18.42 -2.14
CA ARG A 135 -6.13 -19.88 -1.97
C ARG A 135 -6.25 -20.65 -3.28
N TYR A 136 -7.16 -20.23 -4.15
CA TYR A 136 -7.37 -20.86 -5.45
C TYR A 136 -6.18 -20.63 -6.40
N THR A 137 -5.65 -19.40 -6.42
CA THR A 137 -4.58 -18.97 -7.34
C THR A 137 -3.18 -19.03 -6.74
N THR A 138 -3.04 -19.25 -5.43
CA THR A 138 -1.80 -19.07 -4.65
C THR A 138 -1.27 -17.62 -4.61
N LEU A 139 -2.10 -16.64 -4.96
CA LEU A 139 -1.75 -15.21 -4.94
C LEU A 139 -1.24 -14.78 -3.55
N GLY A 140 -0.05 -14.22 -3.49
CA GLY A 140 0.53 -13.70 -2.27
C GLY A 140 0.85 -14.74 -1.19
N MET A 141 1.02 -16.01 -1.59
CA MET A 141 1.35 -17.12 -0.68
C MET A 141 2.84 -17.51 -0.73
N ALA A 142 3.65 -16.81 -1.49
CA ALA A 142 5.08 -17.03 -1.59
C ALA A 142 5.87 -16.35 -0.47
N THR A 143 7.21 -16.33 -0.57
CA THR A 143 8.12 -15.85 0.49
C THR A 143 7.94 -14.38 0.87
N ASP A 144 7.51 -13.53 -0.07
CA ASP A 144 7.19 -12.12 0.20
C ASP A 144 5.86 -11.91 0.93
N GLN A 145 5.07 -12.99 1.13
CA GLN A 145 3.75 -12.97 1.76
C GLN A 145 2.80 -11.95 1.10
N GLY A 146 2.91 -11.82 -0.22
CA GLY A 146 2.07 -10.95 -1.03
C GLY A 146 2.38 -9.46 -0.90
N ARG A 147 3.55 -9.09 -0.38
CA ARG A 147 3.93 -7.68 -0.21
C ARG A 147 3.87 -6.90 -1.52
N THR A 148 4.22 -7.52 -2.64
CA THR A 148 4.21 -6.90 -3.97
C THR A 148 2.91 -7.14 -4.75
N SER A 149 2.12 -8.17 -4.41
CA SER A 149 1.01 -8.65 -5.24
C SER A 149 -0.38 -8.45 -4.61
N ASN A 150 -0.50 -8.48 -3.27
CA ASN A 150 -1.80 -8.51 -2.59
C ASN A 150 -2.68 -7.30 -2.92
N LEU A 151 -2.11 -6.08 -2.93
CA LEU A 151 -2.88 -4.87 -3.21
C LEU A 151 -3.36 -4.84 -4.67
N ASN A 152 -2.50 -5.23 -5.62
CA ASN A 152 -2.85 -5.34 -7.03
C ASN A 152 -3.96 -6.39 -7.24
N GLY A 153 -3.83 -7.55 -6.61
CA GLY A 153 -4.84 -8.60 -6.67
C GLY A 153 -6.18 -8.15 -6.11
N LEU A 154 -6.17 -7.46 -4.96
CA LEU A 154 -7.38 -6.91 -4.35
C LEU A 154 -8.09 -5.92 -5.27
N GLN A 155 -7.35 -5.01 -5.90
CA GLN A 155 -7.91 -4.03 -6.82
C GLN A 155 -8.46 -4.69 -8.09
N LEU A 156 -7.79 -5.71 -8.62
CA LEU A 156 -8.28 -6.47 -9.77
C LEU A 156 -9.60 -7.19 -9.47
N VAL A 157 -9.70 -7.86 -8.32
CA VAL A 157 -10.95 -8.49 -7.87
C VAL A 157 -12.05 -7.43 -7.71
N ALA A 158 -11.76 -6.32 -7.05
CA ALA A 158 -12.71 -5.22 -6.86
C ALA A 158 -13.21 -4.65 -8.19
N ASN A 159 -12.32 -4.47 -9.18
CA ASN A 159 -12.67 -3.97 -10.50
C ASN A 159 -13.63 -4.92 -11.24
N VAL A 160 -13.37 -6.22 -11.20
CA VAL A 160 -14.24 -7.23 -11.84
C VAL A 160 -15.60 -7.31 -11.13
N GLU A 161 -15.62 -7.29 -9.81
CA GLU A 161 -16.85 -7.30 -9.00
C GLU A 161 -17.57 -5.94 -8.96
N LYS A 162 -17.02 -4.90 -9.58
CA LYS A 162 -17.53 -3.51 -9.54
C LYS A 162 -17.72 -2.98 -8.10
N LYS A 163 -16.81 -3.37 -7.21
CA LYS A 163 -16.76 -2.96 -5.81
C LYS A 163 -15.67 -1.91 -5.60
N ILE A 164 -15.79 -1.18 -4.52
CA ILE A 164 -14.76 -0.24 -4.05
C ILE A 164 -13.97 -0.93 -2.93
N VAL A 165 -12.65 -0.89 -3.00
CA VAL A 165 -11.80 -1.36 -1.89
C VAL A 165 -12.04 -0.42 -0.68
N PRO A 166 -12.25 -0.92 0.53
CA PRO A 166 -12.07 -2.31 1.02
C PRO A 166 -13.40 -3.07 1.27
N GLN A 167 -14.19 -3.34 0.27
CA GLN A 167 -15.44 -4.10 0.44
C GLN A 167 -15.27 -5.60 0.19
#